data_520215de5b0cfa0f78b74c5451089e86
#
_entry.id   520215de5b0cfa0f78b74c5451089e86
#
_cell.length_a   1.000
_cell.length_b   1.000
_cell.length_c   1.000
_cell.angle_alpha   90.00
_cell.angle_beta   90.00
_cell.angle_gamma   90.00
#
_symmetry.space_group_name_H-M   'P 1'
#
loop_
_entity.id
_entity.type
_entity.pdbx_description
1 polymer ?
#
loop_
_entity_poly.entity_id
_entity_poly.type
_entity_poly.pdbx_seq_one_letter_code
_entity_poly.pdbx_strand_id
1 'polypeptide(L)'
;ALGRPMPYPSILDMKASLAALPKDRVLIAALKKLDPIDYEADDVKVQQREGARAIDELCESYGHAGMGVDRELVALVLVRLLDLQVRDYAMGVSTTESQESLWDMWRWLLRIAPKGYVCAVAVIFATISYERGEGALAQRALDRALDDDSSYHMAKLLRRTFAAGWPPASFTAMREELHPKICASLFSQS
;
A
#
# COMPACT_ATOMS: atom_id res chain seq x y z
N ALA A 1 2.35 -26.12 -14.99
CA ALA A 1 1.49 -25.03 -14.58
C ALA A 1 1.43 -24.03 -15.72
N LEU A 2 0.31 -23.97 -16.45
CA LEU A 2 0.07 -22.94 -17.46
C LEU A 2 -0.15 -21.62 -16.70
N GLY A 3 0.84 -20.71 -16.80
CA GLY A 3 0.71 -19.39 -16.23
C GLY A 3 -0.54 -18.69 -16.76
N ARG A 4 -1.27 -17.98 -15.89
CA ARG A 4 -2.32 -17.07 -16.33
C ARG A 4 -1.74 -16.17 -17.43
N PRO A 5 -2.47 -15.94 -18.53
CA PRO A 5 -2.02 -15.03 -19.56
C PRO A 5 -1.74 -13.67 -18.90
N MET A 6 -0.62 -13.05 -19.28
CA MET A 6 -0.29 -11.71 -18.81
C MET A 6 -1.47 -10.77 -19.09
N PRO A 7 -2.03 -10.07 -18.10
CA PRO A 7 -3.18 -9.20 -18.31
C PRO A 7 -2.85 -7.97 -19.18
N TYR A 8 -1.58 -7.78 -19.51
CA TYR A 8 -1.08 -6.66 -20.30
C TYR A 8 -0.44 -7.15 -21.59
N PRO A 9 -0.79 -6.57 -22.76
CA PRO A 9 -0.23 -6.95 -24.07
C PRO A 9 1.28 -6.71 -24.17
N SER A 10 1.82 -5.78 -23.39
CA SER A 10 3.26 -5.46 -23.38
C SER A 10 3.75 -4.94 -22.02
N ILE A 11 5.08 -4.91 -21.86
CA ILE A 11 5.73 -4.26 -20.69
C ILE A 11 5.40 -2.75 -20.64
N LEU A 12 5.22 -2.11 -21.80
CA LEU A 12 4.86 -0.69 -21.87
C LEU A 12 3.44 -0.46 -21.35
N ASP A 13 2.50 -1.33 -21.71
CA ASP A 13 1.11 -1.26 -21.20
C ASP A 13 1.07 -1.48 -19.69
N MET A 14 1.86 -2.43 -19.20
CA MET A 14 2.01 -2.66 -17.76
C MET A 14 2.55 -1.43 -17.03
N LYS A 15 3.60 -0.79 -17.55
CA LYS A 15 4.13 0.47 -16.99
C LYS A 15 3.10 1.60 -17.05
N ALA A 16 2.39 1.74 -18.16
CA ALA A 16 1.34 2.74 -18.33
C ALA A 16 0.20 2.55 -17.34
N SER A 17 -0.13 1.30 -17.00
CA SER A 17 -1.18 0.97 -16.02
C SER A 17 -0.87 1.47 -14.61
N LEU A 18 0.40 1.69 -14.27
CA LEU A 18 0.88 2.22 -12.99
C LEU A 18 1.37 3.68 -13.12
N ALA A 19 1.28 4.31 -14.27
CA ALA A 19 1.70 5.68 -14.45
C ALA A 19 0.94 6.63 -13.52
N ALA A 20 1.64 7.67 -13.03
CA ALA A 20 1.01 8.69 -12.22
C ALA A 20 -0.14 9.37 -12.96
N LEU A 21 -1.22 9.62 -12.26
CA LEU A 21 -2.33 10.44 -12.75
C LEU A 21 -1.99 11.93 -12.62
N PRO A 22 -2.72 12.82 -13.32
CA PRO A 22 -2.58 14.25 -13.11
C PRO A 22 -2.70 14.63 -11.63
N LYS A 23 -1.97 15.68 -11.24
CA LYS A 23 -1.94 16.14 -9.84
C LYS A 23 -3.35 16.45 -9.33
N ASP A 24 -3.76 15.75 -8.28
CA ASP A 24 -4.98 16.02 -7.55
C ASP A 24 -4.75 17.21 -6.59
N ARG A 25 -5.27 18.37 -6.96
CA ARG A 25 -5.05 19.61 -6.18
C ARG A 25 -5.74 19.57 -4.82
N VAL A 26 -6.88 18.88 -4.72
CA VAL A 26 -7.62 18.75 -3.46
C VAL A 26 -6.83 17.87 -2.50
N LEU A 27 -6.33 16.73 -2.98
CA LEU A 27 -5.45 15.85 -2.20
C LEU A 27 -4.19 16.58 -1.72
N ILE A 28 -3.53 17.33 -2.60
CA ILE A 28 -2.31 18.09 -2.24
C ILE A 28 -2.63 19.15 -1.17
N ALA A 29 -3.79 19.81 -1.25
CA ALA A 29 -4.20 20.79 -0.25
C ALA A 29 -4.53 20.12 1.11
N ALA A 30 -5.13 18.93 1.09
CA ALA A 30 -5.41 18.16 2.30
C ALA A 30 -4.10 17.66 2.97
N LEU A 31 -3.14 17.15 2.19
CA LEU A 31 -1.84 16.71 2.70
C LEU A 31 -1.06 17.82 3.42
N LYS A 32 -1.17 19.06 2.96
CA LYS A 32 -0.49 20.22 3.60
C LYS A 32 -1.02 20.57 4.99
N LYS A 33 -2.17 20.04 5.37
CA LYS A 33 -2.79 20.28 6.69
C LYS A 33 -2.38 19.21 7.72
N LEU A 34 -1.69 18.18 7.31
CA LEU A 34 -1.37 17.02 8.12
C LEU A 34 0.14 16.89 8.30
N ASP A 35 0.55 16.60 9.53
CA ASP A 35 1.92 16.29 9.85
C ASP A 35 2.12 14.77 10.00
N PRO A 36 3.30 14.23 9.65
CA PRO A 36 3.71 12.88 10.02
C PRO A 36 3.65 12.67 11.54
N ILE A 37 3.64 11.41 11.97
CA ILE A 37 3.70 11.06 13.39
C ILE A 37 5.00 11.61 13.99
N ASP A 38 4.87 12.39 15.05
CA ASP A 38 5.98 12.84 15.86
C ASP A 38 6.29 11.76 16.91
N TYR A 39 7.42 11.09 16.76
CA TYR A 39 7.83 10.00 17.66
C TYR A 39 8.30 10.47 19.04
N GLU A 40 8.52 11.77 19.23
CA GLU A 40 8.83 12.37 20.54
C GLU A 40 7.55 12.74 21.32
N ALA A 41 6.37 12.67 20.67
CA ALA A 41 5.10 12.96 21.31
C ALA A 41 4.57 11.76 22.11
N ASP A 42 3.79 12.04 23.17
CA ASP A 42 3.20 11.01 24.03
C ASP A 42 2.05 10.24 23.36
N ASP A 43 1.54 10.76 22.24
CA ASP A 43 0.35 10.24 21.53
C ASP A 43 0.65 9.36 20.29
N VAL A 44 1.90 8.95 20.09
CA VAL A 44 2.33 8.11 18.94
C VAL A 44 1.38 6.94 18.71
N LYS A 45 1.03 6.18 19.77
CA LYS A 45 0.11 5.05 19.66
C LYS A 45 -1.31 5.45 19.25
N VAL A 46 -1.76 6.64 19.65
CA VAL A 46 -3.07 7.17 19.25
C VAL A 46 -3.07 7.46 17.76
N GLN A 47 -2.04 8.12 17.26
CA GLN A 47 -1.89 8.46 15.84
C GLN A 47 -1.69 7.21 14.96
N GLN A 48 -0.97 6.20 15.44
CA GLN A 48 -0.84 4.90 14.75
C GLN A 48 -2.19 4.18 14.64
N ARG A 49 -3.00 4.17 15.72
CA ARG A 49 -4.37 3.62 15.70
C ARG A 49 -5.31 4.40 14.80
N GLU A 50 -5.19 5.72 14.78
CA GLU A 50 -5.90 6.57 13.82
C GLU A 50 -5.57 6.15 12.38
N GLY A 51 -4.30 5.96 12.06
CA GLY A 51 -3.86 5.50 10.75
C GLY A 51 -4.45 4.15 10.36
N ALA A 52 -4.45 3.17 11.27
CA ALA A 52 -5.04 1.86 11.02
C ALA A 52 -6.55 1.96 10.76
N ARG A 53 -7.29 2.73 11.56
CA ARG A 53 -8.72 2.98 11.36
C ARG A 53 -9.03 3.72 10.06
N ALA A 54 -8.19 4.69 9.70
CA ALA A 54 -8.34 5.41 8.44
C ALA A 54 -8.16 4.49 7.22
N ILE A 55 -7.27 3.48 7.32
CA ILE A 55 -7.13 2.46 6.29
C ILE A 55 -8.41 1.63 6.17
N ASP A 56 -8.97 1.15 7.29
CA ASP A 56 -10.22 0.38 7.29
C ASP A 56 -11.37 1.19 6.69
N GLU A 57 -11.51 2.45 7.11
CA GLU A 57 -12.51 3.39 6.58
C GLU A 57 -12.32 3.65 5.08
N LEU A 58 -11.07 3.79 4.63
CA LEU A 58 -10.80 3.96 3.20
C LEU A 58 -11.18 2.72 2.40
N CYS A 59 -10.89 1.52 2.91
CA CYS A 59 -11.26 0.26 2.26
C CYS A 59 -12.79 0.16 2.09
N GLU A 60 -13.54 0.48 3.14
CA GLU A 60 -15.00 0.50 3.11
C GLU A 60 -15.55 1.58 2.17
N SER A 61 -15.07 2.81 2.33
CA SER A 61 -15.52 3.96 1.52
C SER A 61 -15.21 3.77 0.03
N TYR A 62 -14.08 3.20 -0.31
CA TYR A 62 -13.72 2.90 -1.69
C TYR A 62 -14.65 1.84 -2.30
N GLY A 63 -15.07 0.86 -1.54
CA GLY A 63 -16.05 -0.15 -1.96
C GLY A 63 -17.38 0.47 -2.41
N HIS A 64 -17.78 1.59 -1.82
CA HIS A 64 -19.03 2.30 -2.14
C HIS A 64 -18.87 3.42 -3.17
N ALA A 65 -17.81 4.21 -3.05
CA ALA A 65 -17.61 5.45 -3.81
C ALA A 65 -16.53 5.34 -4.91
N GLY A 66 -15.76 4.25 -4.94
CA GLY A 66 -14.63 4.11 -5.85
C GLY A 66 -13.65 5.28 -5.71
N MET A 67 -13.21 5.82 -6.84
CA MET A 67 -12.30 6.98 -6.88
C MET A 67 -12.92 8.30 -6.36
N GLY A 68 -14.21 8.30 -6.02
CA GLY A 68 -14.93 9.46 -5.46
C GLY A 68 -14.77 9.64 -3.96
N VAL A 69 -13.98 8.78 -3.28
CA VAL A 69 -13.72 8.90 -1.83
C VAL A 69 -13.15 10.25 -1.44
N ASP A 70 -13.42 10.64 -0.18
CA ASP A 70 -12.97 11.90 0.39
C ASP A 70 -11.44 12.03 0.34
N ARG A 71 -10.96 13.15 -0.16
CA ARG A 71 -9.53 13.45 -0.28
C ARG A 71 -8.85 13.76 1.06
N GLU A 72 -9.60 14.17 2.08
CA GLU A 72 -9.06 14.33 3.43
C GLU A 72 -8.76 12.96 4.06
N LEU A 73 -9.63 11.97 3.89
CA LEU A 73 -9.39 10.59 4.30
C LEU A 73 -8.18 9.99 3.55
N VAL A 74 -8.11 10.19 2.23
CA VAL A 74 -6.96 9.72 1.43
C VAL A 74 -5.66 10.37 1.90
N ALA A 75 -5.66 11.68 2.19
CA ALA A 75 -4.50 12.39 2.70
C ALA A 75 -4.06 11.85 4.07
N LEU A 76 -5.00 11.60 4.98
CA LEU A 76 -4.72 11.03 6.29
C LEU A 76 -4.05 9.65 6.14
N VAL A 77 -4.60 8.77 5.31
CA VAL A 77 -4.01 7.46 5.04
C VAL A 77 -2.59 7.60 4.50
N LEU A 78 -2.36 8.45 3.51
CA LEU A 78 -1.03 8.64 2.91
C LEU A 78 0.00 9.15 3.93
N VAL A 79 -0.37 10.11 4.78
CA VAL A 79 0.52 10.64 5.83
C VAL A 79 0.81 9.57 6.90
N ARG A 80 -0.22 8.84 7.36
CA ARG A 80 -0.07 7.79 8.37
C ARG A 80 0.70 6.57 7.88
N LEU A 81 0.68 6.28 6.58
CA LEU A 81 1.49 5.23 5.94
C LEU A 81 3.00 5.51 5.95
N LEU A 82 3.45 6.72 6.30
CA LEU A 82 4.87 6.98 6.54
C LEU A 82 5.38 6.27 7.81
N ASP A 83 4.48 5.93 8.74
CA ASP A 83 4.79 5.10 9.90
C ASP A 83 4.85 3.61 9.54
N LEU A 84 5.87 2.91 10.07
CA LEU A 84 6.12 1.51 9.74
C LEU A 84 5.02 0.57 10.27
N GLN A 85 4.48 0.83 11.46
CA GLN A 85 3.43 0.01 12.05
C GLN A 85 2.13 0.13 11.27
N VAL A 86 1.78 1.34 10.85
CA VAL A 86 0.59 1.60 10.02
C VAL A 86 0.74 0.98 8.64
N ARG A 87 1.91 1.10 8.01
CA ARG A 87 2.20 0.43 6.74
C ARG A 87 2.07 -1.10 6.87
N ASP A 88 2.65 -1.68 7.90
CA ASP A 88 2.63 -3.13 8.11
C ASP A 88 1.22 -3.62 8.41
N TYR A 89 0.42 -2.83 9.12
CA TYR A 89 -1.02 -3.08 9.27
C TYR A 89 -1.72 -3.13 7.91
N ALA A 90 -1.52 -2.11 7.07
CA ALA A 90 -2.11 -2.03 5.73
C ALA A 90 -1.73 -3.22 4.84
N MET A 91 -0.48 -3.69 4.94
CA MET A 91 -0.04 -4.89 4.21
C MET A 91 -0.80 -6.15 4.64
N GLY A 92 -1.27 -6.21 5.88
CA GLY A 92 -1.97 -7.35 6.45
C GLY A 92 -3.49 -7.37 6.25
N VAL A 93 -4.10 -6.23 5.95
CA VAL A 93 -5.58 -6.09 5.86
C VAL A 93 -6.19 -6.90 4.71
N SER A 94 -5.46 -7.16 3.64
CA SER A 94 -5.96 -7.89 2.48
C SER A 94 -6.30 -9.34 2.84
N THR A 95 -7.55 -9.74 2.55
CA THR A 95 -8.00 -11.13 2.60
C THR A 95 -8.26 -11.65 1.19
N THR A 96 -8.41 -12.96 1.04
CA THR A 96 -8.73 -13.56 -0.27
C THR A 96 -10.05 -13.00 -0.84
N GLU A 97 -11.03 -12.73 0.01
CA GLU A 97 -12.35 -12.22 -0.39
C GLU A 97 -12.31 -10.75 -0.81
N SER A 98 -11.50 -9.93 -0.15
CA SER A 98 -11.37 -8.49 -0.41
C SER A 98 -10.29 -8.15 -1.45
N GLN A 99 -9.49 -9.13 -1.87
CA GLN A 99 -8.26 -8.90 -2.62
C GLN A 99 -8.46 -8.12 -3.93
N GLU A 100 -9.56 -8.34 -4.66
CA GLU A 100 -9.79 -7.65 -5.93
C GLU A 100 -10.10 -6.16 -5.73
N SER A 101 -11.01 -5.86 -4.82
CA SER A 101 -11.36 -4.47 -4.47
C SER A 101 -10.17 -3.70 -3.90
N LEU A 102 -9.39 -4.34 -3.02
CA LEU A 102 -8.19 -3.74 -2.44
C LEU A 102 -7.08 -3.55 -3.47
N TRP A 103 -6.93 -4.50 -4.42
CA TRP A 103 -5.98 -4.35 -5.51
C TRP A 103 -6.27 -3.11 -6.36
N ASP A 104 -7.54 -2.89 -6.74
CA ASP A 104 -7.96 -1.70 -7.49
C ASP A 104 -7.74 -0.42 -6.70
N MET A 105 -8.09 -0.41 -5.40
CA MET A 105 -7.90 0.73 -4.52
C MET A 105 -6.41 1.11 -4.39
N TRP A 106 -5.55 0.14 -4.05
CA TRP A 106 -4.13 0.40 -3.87
C TRP A 106 -3.44 0.78 -5.19
N ARG A 107 -3.88 0.23 -6.32
CA ARG A 107 -3.44 0.66 -7.64
C ARG A 107 -3.80 2.11 -7.92
N TRP A 108 -5.03 2.50 -7.62
CA TRP A 108 -5.46 3.89 -7.78
C TRP A 108 -4.67 4.82 -6.86
N LEU A 109 -4.51 4.48 -5.58
CA LEU A 109 -3.70 5.25 -4.63
C LEU A 109 -2.26 5.41 -5.13
N LEU A 110 -1.63 4.35 -5.64
CA LEU A 110 -0.29 4.41 -6.21
C LEU A 110 -0.19 5.43 -7.35
N ARG A 111 -1.25 5.57 -8.14
CA ARG A 111 -1.27 6.48 -9.28
C ARG A 111 -1.53 7.94 -8.92
N ILE A 112 -2.22 8.21 -7.80
CA ILE A 112 -2.51 9.58 -7.34
C ILE A 112 -1.52 10.07 -6.28
N ALA A 113 -0.80 9.18 -5.61
CA ALA A 113 0.15 9.54 -4.55
C ALA A 113 1.21 10.52 -5.08
N PRO A 114 1.37 11.69 -4.47
CA PRO A 114 2.42 12.61 -4.85
C PRO A 114 3.79 12.13 -4.35
N LYS A 115 4.84 12.75 -4.88
CA LYS A 115 6.22 12.46 -4.46
C LYS A 115 6.37 12.56 -2.94
N GLY A 116 7.08 11.61 -2.35
CA GLY A 116 7.26 11.44 -0.91
C GLY A 116 6.21 10.56 -0.24
N TYR A 117 5.13 10.19 -0.93
CA TYR A 117 4.06 9.31 -0.42
C TYR A 117 3.88 8.02 -1.23
N VAL A 118 4.73 7.80 -2.23
CA VAL A 118 4.61 6.66 -3.17
C VAL A 118 5.07 5.36 -2.54
N CYS A 119 6.14 5.38 -1.75
CA CYS A 119 6.86 4.17 -1.31
C CYS A 119 5.99 3.16 -0.58
N ALA A 120 5.25 3.59 0.46
CA ALA A 120 4.42 2.70 1.26
C ALA A 120 3.27 2.11 0.41
N VAL A 121 2.59 2.95 -0.35
CA VAL A 121 1.51 2.51 -1.26
C VAL A 121 2.01 1.50 -2.28
N ALA A 122 3.18 1.76 -2.86
CA ALA A 122 3.78 0.89 -3.87
C ALA A 122 4.15 -0.50 -3.32
N VAL A 123 4.69 -0.59 -2.10
CA VAL A 123 5.02 -1.90 -1.51
C VAL A 123 3.77 -2.69 -1.12
N ILE A 124 2.70 -2.03 -0.65
CA ILE A 124 1.42 -2.68 -0.37
C ILE A 124 0.81 -3.22 -1.66
N PHE A 125 0.73 -2.41 -2.70
CA PHE A 125 0.22 -2.84 -4.00
C PHE A 125 1.06 -3.96 -4.61
N ALA A 126 2.40 -3.88 -4.50
CA ALA A 126 3.31 -4.92 -4.97
C ALA A 126 3.07 -6.25 -4.27
N THR A 127 2.83 -6.24 -2.95
CA THR A 127 2.51 -7.42 -2.15
C THR A 127 1.24 -8.09 -2.65
N ILE A 128 0.15 -7.34 -2.79
CA ILE A 128 -1.14 -7.88 -3.27
C ILE A 128 -1.00 -8.42 -4.69
N SER A 129 -0.31 -7.70 -5.58
CA SER A 129 -0.09 -8.14 -6.95
C SER A 129 0.75 -9.42 -7.01
N TYR A 130 1.77 -9.55 -6.15
CA TYR A 130 2.59 -10.76 -6.08
C TYR A 130 1.79 -11.97 -5.59
N GLU A 131 0.97 -11.82 -4.56
CA GLU A 131 0.07 -12.86 -4.04
C GLU A 131 -0.95 -13.32 -5.10
N ARG A 132 -1.37 -12.42 -5.99
CA ARG A 132 -2.22 -12.73 -7.15
C ARG A 132 -1.48 -13.46 -8.29
N GLY A 133 -0.17 -13.65 -8.17
CA GLY A 133 0.67 -14.24 -9.22
C GLY A 133 1.10 -13.23 -10.31
N GLU A 134 0.91 -11.94 -10.08
CA GLU A 134 1.25 -10.85 -11.00
C GLU A 134 2.66 -10.30 -10.71
N GLY A 135 3.67 -11.19 -10.62
CA GLY A 135 5.02 -10.85 -10.18
C GLY A 135 5.69 -9.74 -11.01
N ALA A 136 5.46 -9.70 -12.32
CA ALA A 136 6.00 -8.65 -13.18
C ALA A 136 5.41 -7.27 -12.82
N LEU A 137 4.11 -7.19 -12.55
CA LEU A 137 3.45 -5.97 -12.11
C LEU A 137 3.93 -5.53 -10.73
N ALA A 138 4.10 -6.49 -9.80
CA ALA A 138 4.69 -6.24 -8.48
C ALA A 138 6.08 -5.60 -8.59
N GLN A 139 6.96 -6.12 -9.47
CA GLN A 139 8.27 -5.52 -9.71
C GLN A 139 8.17 -4.08 -10.23
N ARG A 140 7.21 -3.78 -11.13
CA ARG A 140 7.00 -2.41 -11.64
C ARG A 140 6.51 -1.45 -10.55
N ALA A 141 5.70 -1.92 -9.62
CA ALA A 141 5.31 -1.12 -8.46
C ALA A 141 6.51 -0.81 -7.56
N LEU A 142 7.38 -1.81 -7.33
CA LEU A 142 8.62 -1.59 -6.56
C LEU A 142 9.60 -0.64 -7.27
N ASP A 143 9.65 -0.62 -8.61
CA ASP A 143 10.39 0.39 -9.35
C ASP A 143 9.90 1.79 -9.00
N ARG A 144 8.58 2.03 -8.96
CA ARG A 144 8.02 3.32 -8.57
C ARG A 144 8.37 3.74 -7.14
N ALA A 145 8.41 2.79 -6.20
CA ALA A 145 8.85 3.08 -4.84
C ALA A 145 10.32 3.55 -4.82
N LEU A 146 11.20 2.87 -5.56
CA LEU A 146 12.62 3.18 -5.59
C LEU A 146 12.97 4.42 -6.44
N ASP A 147 12.09 4.81 -7.36
CA ASP A 147 12.17 6.09 -8.08
C ASP A 147 11.80 7.26 -7.15
N ASP A 148 10.89 7.05 -6.19
CA ASP A 148 10.52 8.05 -5.19
C ASP A 148 11.56 8.18 -4.07
N ASP A 149 11.98 7.02 -3.50
CA ASP A 149 13.07 6.91 -2.53
C ASP A 149 13.94 5.67 -2.82
N SER A 150 15.11 5.90 -3.41
CA SER A 150 16.06 4.84 -3.75
C SER A 150 16.62 4.08 -2.53
N SER A 151 16.44 4.61 -1.32
CA SER A 151 16.88 4.00 -0.06
C SER A 151 15.81 3.15 0.62
N TYR A 152 14.56 3.16 0.14
CA TYR A 152 13.42 2.55 0.83
C TYR A 152 13.59 1.04 1.06
N HIS A 153 13.85 0.66 2.31
CA HIS A 153 14.26 -0.69 2.68
C HIS A 153 13.26 -1.78 2.30
N MET A 154 11.97 -1.56 2.54
CA MET A 154 10.95 -2.56 2.24
C MET A 154 10.88 -2.86 0.75
N ALA A 155 10.98 -1.86 -0.12
CA ALA A 155 10.98 -2.08 -1.57
C ALA A 155 12.20 -2.92 -2.02
N LYS A 156 13.38 -2.65 -1.44
CA LYS A 156 14.58 -3.43 -1.71
C LYS A 156 14.46 -4.89 -1.24
N LEU A 157 13.86 -5.09 -0.06
CA LEU A 157 13.62 -6.42 0.51
C LEU A 157 12.67 -7.21 -0.40
N LEU A 158 11.49 -6.64 -0.68
CA LEU A 158 10.48 -7.30 -1.53
C LEU A 158 11.01 -7.58 -2.94
N ARG A 159 11.77 -6.64 -3.53
CA ARG A 159 12.39 -6.86 -4.84
C ARG A 159 13.25 -8.12 -4.84
N ARG A 160 14.09 -8.31 -3.84
CA ARG A 160 14.95 -9.50 -3.71
C ARG A 160 14.13 -10.75 -3.46
N THR A 161 13.16 -10.71 -2.58
CA THR A 161 12.27 -11.84 -2.26
C THR A 161 11.49 -12.31 -3.49
N PHE A 162 10.91 -11.38 -4.24
CA PHE A 162 10.14 -11.69 -5.45
C PHE A 162 11.05 -12.18 -6.59
N ALA A 163 12.24 -11.58 -6.75
CA ALA A 163 13.23 -12.05 -7.74
C ALA A 163 13.79 -13.43 -7.41
N ALA A 164 13.88 -13.79 -6.14
CA ALA A 164 14.28 -15.14 -5.69
C ALA A 164 13.18 -16.18 -5.92
N GLY A 165 11.99 -15.78 -6.37
CA GLY A 165 10.89 -16.68 -6.71
C GLY A 165 10.22 -17.33 -5.50
N TRP A 166 10.17 -16.63 -4.37
CA TRP A 166 9.40 -17.12 -3.23
C TRP A 166 7.97 -17.44 -3.67
N PRO A 167 7.44 -18.64 -3.33
CA PRO A 167 6.07 -18.98 -3.71
C PRO A 167 5.07 -17.95 -3.14
N PRO A 168 4.16 -17.42 -3.95
CA PRO A 168 3.14 -16.47 -3.46
C PRO A 168 2.38 -16.99 -2.25
N ALA A 169 2.02 -18.29 -2.22
CA ALA A 169 1.34 -18.89 -1.08
C ALA A 169 2.16 -18.87 0.22
N SER A 170 3.48 -19.04 0.15
CA SER A 170 4.36 -18.94 1.32
C SER A 170 4.46 -17.52 1.82
N PHE A 171 4.43 -16.53 0.91
CA PHE A 171 4.42 -15.13 1.26
C PHE A 171 3.10 -14.75 1.94
N THR A 172 1.96 -15.20 1.41
CA THR A 172 0.64 -15.01 2.03
C THR A 172 0.60 -15.60 3.43
N ALA A 173 1.05 -16.85 3.63
CA ALA A 173 1.07 -17.49 4.95
C ALA A 173 1.91 -16.70 5.97
N MET A 174 3.08 -16.22 5.58
CA MET A 174 3.93 -15.39 6.44
C MET A 174 3.21 -14.08 6.84
N ARG A 175 2.58 -13.42 5.90
CA ARG A 175 1.82 -12.18 6.16
C ARG A 175 0.66 -12.42 7.12
N GLU A 176 -0.11 -13.48 6.93
CA GLU A 176 -1.23 -13.87 7.79
C GLU A 176 -0.78 -14.23 9.22
N GLU A 177 0.39 -14.82 9.38
CA GLU A 177 0.99 -15.07 10.70
C GLU A 177 1.41 -13.78 11.41
N LEU A 178 1.93 -12.80 10.66
CA LEU A 178 2.44 -11.54 11.23
C LEU A 178 1.32 -10.56 11.56
N HIS A 179 0.24 -10.52 10.80
CA HIS A 179 -0.81 -9.51 10.94
C HIS A 179 -1.45 -9.48 12.35
N PRO A 180 -1.82 -10.60 13.00
CA PRO A 180 -2.32 -10.58 14.37
C PRO A 180 -1.36 -9.96 15.38
N LYS A 181 -0.04 -10.15 15.20
CA LYS A 181 0.99 -9.56 16.06
C LYS A 181 1.05 -8.04 15.90
N ILE A 182 0.89 -7.56 14.66
CA ILE A 182 0.81 -6.13 14.35
C ILE A 182 -0.45 -5.51 14.96
N CYS A 183 -1.60 -6.16 14.80
CA CYS A 183 -2.86 -5.73 15.42
C CYS A 183 -2.73 -5.67 16.95
N ALA A 184 -2.14 -6.69 17.58
CA ALA A 184 -1.89 -6.68 19.00
C ALA A 184 -1.00 -5.50 19.44
N SER A 185 0.07 -5.20 18.67
CA SER A 185 0.94 -4.06 18.96
C SER A 185 0.23 -2.71 18.84
N LEU A 186 -0.71 -2.57 17.91
CA LEU A 186 -1.45 -1.33 17.69
C LEU A 186 -2.60 -1.13 18.68
N PHE A 187 -3.35 -2.19 18.97
CA PHE A 187 -4.64 -2.09 19.67
C PHE A 187 -4.63 -2.65 21.10
N SER A 188 -3.54 -3.30 21.57
CA SER A 188 -3.43 -3.67 22.98
C SER A 188 -3.44 -2.40 23.86
N GLN A 189 -4.27 -2.44 24.91
CA GLN A 189 -4.24 -1.41 25.95
C GLN A 189 -2.96 -1.63 26.77
N SER A 190 -2.13 -0.61 26.86
CA SER A 190 -1.00 -0.56 27.77
C SER A 190 -1.52 -0.37 29.19
#